data_b76654580d8111590e6a64a03743c3a9
#
_entry.id   b76654580d8111590e6a64a03743c3a9
#
_cell.length_a   1.000
_cell.length_b   1.000
_cell.length_c   1.000
_cell.angle_alpha   90.00
_cell.angle_beta   90.00
_cell.angle_gamma   90.00
#
_symmetry.space_group_name_H-M   'P 1'
#
loop_
_entity.id
_entity.type
_entity.pdbx_description
1 polymer ?
#
loop_
_entity_poly.entity_id
_entity_poly.type
_entity_poly.pdbx_seq_one_letter_code
_entity_poly.pdbx_strand_id
1 'polypeptide(L)'
;MKPFWKNSRKKKTKNPSTPPQQKPRTRAKPKSMEEPWKPPMAVPPKAIGQERTPITQMLESARPVRKEYIPARPSTRKSEYYHEFRSNFQQLLSPKCRPIDIWRDFIVMVACAMSNTVDKAHYDEREKRYLEIINKYEESQQHIFPKLYADVVLALDEKPEQDFLGEMFMDLHLDYEELKQIFTPYHVCQLMADITMDDLVEQIDKQGYVSINDCCCGAGANLIAAINSARRKLEDAGLNFQNHILIIGQDIEELVALMCYIQISLLGVAGYIKVGNALTEPMTPGDSMENYWFTPMYFSDVWHTRRTIRTFMDLFKEDAT
;
A
#
# COMPACT_ATOMS: atom_id res chain seq x y z
N MET A 1 48.18 56.02 -19.26
CA MET A 1 49.41 56.15 -18.48
C MET A 1 49.81 54.80 -17.95
N LYS A 2 51.07 54.45 -18.17
CA LYS A 2 51.67 53.13 -17.96
C LYS A 2 51.94 52.79 -16.49
N PRO A 3 52.44 51.63 -16.19
CA PRO A 3 52.13 50.75 -15.04
C PRO A 3 53.22 50.80 -13.98
N PHE A 4 53.00 50.20 -12.83
CA PHE A 4 54.11 49.93 -11.90
C PHE A 4 54.14 48.46 -11.49
N TRP A 5 55.17 47.84 -12.02
CA TRP A 5 55.75 46.53 -11.67
C TRP A 5 56.84 46.77 -10.60
N LYS A 6 56.96 45.96 -9.58
CA LYS A 6 58.21 45.39 -9.10
C LYS A 6 58.08 44.61 -7.82
N ASN A 7 58.49 43.37 -7.95
CA ASN A 7 59.52 42.61 -7.29
C ASN A 7 59.19 41.95 -5.89
N SER A 8 59.05 40.72 -5.94
CA SER A 8 60.05 39.65 -5.65
C SER A 8 60.31 39.40 -4.19
N ARG A 9 59.99 38.22 -3.71
CA ARG A 9 60.91 37.38 -2.91
C ARG A 9 60.45 35.93 -2.90
N LYS A 10 61.27 35.05 -3.45
CA LYS A 10 61.18 33.60 -3.37
C LYS A 10 61.22 33.17 -1.88
N LYS A 11 60.19 32.55 -1.36
CA LYS A 11 60.29 31.69 -0.16
C LYS A 11 60.11 30.27 -0.63
N LYS A 12 61.16 29.47 -0.37
CA LYS A 12 61.19 28.02 -0.50
C LYS A 12 60.06 27.42 0.35
N THR A 13 59.08 26.83 -0.25
CA THR A 13 58.11 26.01 0.41
C THR A 13 58.63 24.58 0.45
N LYS A 14 58.75 24.06 1.65
CA LYS A 14 59.03 22.66 1.98
C LYS A 14 57.90 21.79 1.36
N ASN A 15 58.27 20.70 0.74
CA ASN A 15 57.37 19.64 0.33
C ASN A 15 56.56 19.13 1.53
N PRO A 16 55.22 18.99 1.41
CA PRO A 16 54.47 18.25 2.41
C PRO A 16 54.72 16.76 2.21
N SER A 17 55.07 16.13 3.34
CA SER A 17 55.26 14.70 3.50
C SER A 17 54.03 13.93 3.01
N THR A 18 54.27 12.88 2.23
CA THR A 18 53.34 11.86 1.81
C THR A 18 52.60 11.27 2.98
N PRO A 19 51.27 11.21 2.97
CA PRO A 19 50.50 10.52 4.01
C PRO A 19 50.79 9.01 3.97
N PRO A 20 50.79 8.31 5.13
CA PRO A 20 51.10 6.89 5.21
C PRO A 20 50.06 6.09 4.38
N GLN A 21 50.57 5.18 3.56
CA GLN A 21 49.77 4.20 2.83
C GLN A 21 48.98 3.35 3.82
N GLN A 22 47.68 3.49 3.82
CA GLN A 22 46.75 2.57 4.48
C GLN A 22 46.85 1.20 3.79
N LYS A 23 47.22 0.17 4.55
CA LYS A 23 47.14 -1.23 4.13
C LYS A 23 45.73 -1.52 3.59
N PRO A 24 45.56 -2.27 2.49
CA PRO A 24 44.24 -2.63 1.98
C PRO A 24 43.48 -3.39 3.07
N ARG A 25 42.33 -2.85 3.49
CA ARG A 25 41.39 -3.56 4.33
C ARG A 25 40.95 -4.81 3.54
N THR A 26 41.28 -5.96 4.03
CA THR A 26 40.75 -7.24 3.56
C THR A 26 39.24 -7.13 3.61
N ARG A 27 38.62 -7.13 2.43
CA ARG A 27 37.17 -7.17 2.26
C ARG A 27 36.69 -8.44 2.94
N ALA A 28 35.96 -8.29 4.04
CA ALA A 28 35.28 -9.41 4.66
C ALA A 28 34.45 -10.10 3.58
N LYS A 29 34.57 -11.42 3.44
CA LYS A 29 33.69 -12.20 2.57
C LYS A 29 32.26 -11.88 3.01
N PRO A 30 31.32 -11.63 2.08
CA PRO A 30 29.92 -11.52 2.46
C PRO A 30 29.54 -12.79 3.21
N LYS A 31 28.98 -12.63 4.40
CA LYS A 31 28.30 -13.72 5.09
C LYS A 31 27.34 -14.35 4.10
N SER A 32 27.35 -15.68 4.04
CA SER A 32 26.43 -16.49 3.25
C SER A 32 25.06 -15.82 3.20
N MET A 33 24.48 -15.73 1.99
CA MET A 33 23.12 -15.28 1.79
C MET A 33 22.24 -15.95 2.85
N GLU A 34 21.83 -15.20 3.86
CA GLU A 34 20.77 -15.60 4.75
C GLU A 34 19.55 -15.84 3.88
N GLU A 35 18.80 -16.88 4.17
CA GLU A 35 17.63 -17.27 3.38
C GLU A 35 16.74 -16.06 3.08
N PRO A 36 16.18 -15.94 1.86
CA PRO A 36 15.30 -14.83 1.54
C PRO A 36 14.18 -14.78 2.57
N TRP A 37 13.91 -13.58 3.09
CA TRP A 37 12.81 -13.31 4.01
C TRP A 37 11.54 -14.02 3.52
N LYS A 38 11.10 -15.01 4.25
CA LYS A 38 9.78 -15.62 4.06
C LYS A 38 8.83 -14.73 4.84
N PRO A 39 7.80 -14.14 4.16
CA PRO A 39 6.76 -13.50 4.91
C PRO A 39 6.28 -14.46 5.98
N PRO A 40 5.86 -13.96 7.14
CA PRO A 40 5.48 -14.82 8.25
C PRO A 40 4.39 -15.81 7.82
N MET A 41 4.80 -16.98 7.36
CA MET A 41 3.90 -18.07 7.03
C MET A 41 3.28 -18.62 8.32
N ALA A 42 1.96 -18.70 8.35
CA ALA A 42 1.28 -19.42 9.42
C ALA A 42 1.78 -20.87 9.43
N VAL A 43 2.35 -21.27 10.56
CA VAL A 43 2.51 -22.71 10.80
C VAL A 43 1.10 -23.27 11.03
N PRO A 44 0.66 -24.27 10.27
CA PRO A 44 -0.67 -24.85 10.48
C PRO A 44 -0.76 -25.34 11.92
N PRO A 45 -1.84 -25.05 12.64
CA PRO A 45 -2.08 -25.66 13.93
C PRO A 45 -2.06 -27.18 13.74
N LYS A 46 -1.29 -27.91 14.56
CA LYS A 46 -1.44 -29.36 14.65
C LYS A 46 -2.91 -29.66 14.87
N ALA A 47 -3.47 -30.55 14.06
CA ALA A 47 -4.85 -30.98 14.15
C ALA A 47 -5.16 -31.40 15.61
N ILE A 48 -5.78 -30.52 16.35
CA ILE A 48 -6.43 -30.84 17.61
C ILE A 48 -7.77 -31.45 17.20
N GLY A 49 -8.05 -32.66 17.69
CA GLY A 49 -9.21 -33.42 17.32
C GLY A 49 -10.50 -32.59 17.33
N GLN A 50 -11.32 -32.83 16.32
CA GLN A 50 -12.55 -32.13 16.02
C GLN A 50 -13.57 -32.22 17.17
N GLU A 51 -13.50 -31.30 18.14
CA GLU A 51 -14.68 -30.89 18.88
C GLU A 51 -15.02 -29.48 18.40
N ARG A 52 -16.11 -29.37 17.63
CA ARG A 52 -16.64 -28.08 17.15
C ARG A 52 -17.06 -27.26 18.35
N THR A 53 -16.38 -26.15 18.58
CA THR A 53 -16.73 -25.23 19.65
C THR A 53 -18.08 -24.56 19.40
N PRO A 54 -18.84 -24.15 20.44
CA PRO A 54 -20.14 -23.47 20.29
C PRO A 54 -20.05 -22.20 19.41
N ILE A 55 -18.89 -21.55 19.35
CA ILE A 55 -18.63 -20.36 18.52
C ILE A 55 -18.69 -20.68 17.03
N THR A 56 -18.18 -21.85 16.62
CA THR A 56 -18.23 -22.29 15.21
C THR A 56 -19.68 -22.55 14.77
N GLN A 57 -20.53 -23.07 15.67
CA GLN A 57 -21.96 -23.28 15.41
C GLN A 57 -22.74 -21.97 15.33
N MET A 58 -22.40 -20.95 16.15
CA MET A 58 -22.99 -19.61 16.08
C MET A 58 -22.63 -18.87 14.78
N LEU A 59 -21.43 -19.04 14.28
CA LEU A 59 -20.98 -18.43 13.01
C LEU A 59 -21.63 -19.11 11.80
N GLU A 60 -21.92 -20.40 11.86
CA GLU A 60 -22.64 -21.13 10.79
C GLU A 60 -24.14 -20.75 10.72
N SER A 61 -24.75 -20.32 11.82
CA SER A 61 -26.17 -19.91 11.84
C SER A 61 -26.41 -18.49 11.29
N ALA A 62 -25.37 -17.67 11.16
CA ALA A 62 -25.43 -16.32 10.60
C ALA A 62 -25.08 -16.29 9.10
N ARG A 63 -25.69 -17.22 8.30
CA ARG A 63 -25.51 -17.19 6.84
C ARG A 63 -26.22 -15.95 6.27
N PRO A 64 -25.52 -15.02 5.60
CA PRO A 64 -26.20 -14.00 4.83
C PRO A 64 -27.01 -14.65 3.70
N VAL A 65 -28.22 -14.17 3.49
CA VAL A 65 -29.05 -14.58 2.35
C VAL A 65 -28.28 -14.31 1.08
N ARG A 66 -27.99 -15.39 0.34
CA ARG A 66 -27.28 -15.36 -0.95
C ARG A 66 -28.04 -14.45 -1.92
N LYS A 67 -27.54 -13.25 -2.17
CA LYS A 67 -27.91 -12.52 -3.39
C LYS A 67 -27.20 -13.21 -4.55
N GLU A 68 -27.94 -13.74 -5.50
CA GLU A 68 -27.34 -14.28 -6.74
C GLU A 68 -26.46 -13.17 -7.36
N TYR A 69 -25.16 -13.45 -7.42
CA TYR A 69 -24.23 -12.59 -8.16
C TYR A 69 -24.52 -12.80 -9.65
N ILE A 70 -25.19 -11.84 -10.25
CA ILE A 70 -25.29 -11.74 -11.70
C ILE A 70 -24.07 -10.93 -12.14
N PRO A 71 -23.08 -11.52 -12.84
CA PRO A 71 -21.95 -10.77 -13.32
C PRO A 71 -22.46 -9.66 -14.23
N ALA A 72 -22.26 -8.42 -13.81
CA ALA A 72 -22.61 -7.27 -14.61
C ALA A 72 -21.84 -7.39 -15.94
N ARG A 73 -22.56 -7.28 -17.07
CA ARG A 73 -21.90 -7.17 -18.37
C ARG A 73 -20.90 -6.01 -18.28
N PRO A 74 -19.68 -6.17 -18.83
CA PRO A 74 -18.69 -5.10 -18.78
C PRO A 74 -19.31 -3.86 -19.45
N SER A 75 -19.71 -2.90 -18.62
CA SER A 75 -20.18 -1.61 -19.07
C SER A 75 -18.96 -0.80 -19.47
N THR A 76 -18.87 -0.43 -20.73
CA THR A 76 -17.88 0.54 -21.23
C THR A 76 -18.19 1.96 -20.75
N ARG A 77 -19.35 2.15 -20.10
CA ARG A 77 -19.77 3.44 -19.59
C ARG A 77 -19.16 3.67 -18.21
N LYS A 78 -18.38 4.74 -18.08
CA LYS A 78 -17.89 5.21 -16.77
C LYS A 78 -19.07 5.49 -15.85
N SER A 79 -18.92 5.22 -14.55
CA SER A 79 -19.98 5.46 -13.56
C SER A 79 -20.30 6.96 -13.43
N GLU A 80 -21.46 7.27 -12.87
CA GLU A 80 -21.84 8.65 -12.56
C GLU A 80 -20.81 9.32 -11.64
N TYR A 81 -20.35 8.60 -10.62
CA TYR A 81 -19.36 9.07 -9.66
C TYR A 81 -18.00 9.40 -10.31
N TYR A 82 -17.66 8.74 -11.40
CA TYR A 82 -16.47 9.07 -12.17
C TYR A 82 -16.59 10.46 -12.81
N HIS A 83 -17.74 10.81 -13.32
CA HIS A 83 -18.01 12.13 -13.92
C HIS A 83 -18.14 13.21 -12.86
N GLU A 84 -18.77 12.90 -11.72
CA GLU A 84 -18.88 13.79 -10.58
C GLU A 84 -17.50 14.12 -10.00
N PHE A 85 -16.65 13.13 -9.80
CA PHE A 85 -15.26 13.33 -9.35
C PHE A 85 -14.53 14.30 -10.28
N ARG A 86 -14.55 14.09 -11.59
CA ARG A 86 -13.93 15.00 -12.57
C ARG A 86 -14.46 16.42 -12.45
N SER A 87 -15.77 16.57 -12.35
CA SER A 87 -16.43 17.88 -12.20
C SER A 87 -16.01 18.57 -10.89
N ASN A 88 -15.96 17.83 -9.79
CA ASN A 88 -15.53 18.36 -8.49
C ASN A 88 -14.04 18.72 -8.54
N PHE A 89 -13.19 17.90 -9.12
CA PHE A 89 -11.75 18.16 -9.25
C PHE A 89 -11.49 19.41 -10.09
N GLN A 90 -12.24 19.63 -11.17
CA GLN A 90 -12.09 20.81 -12.01
C GLN A 90 -12.35 22.11 -11.25
N GLN A 91 -13.19 22.10 -10.22
CA GLN A 91 -13.46 23.29 -9.39
C GLN A 91 -12.26 23.73 -8.55
N LEU A 92 -11.31 22.82 -8.30
CA LEU A 92 -10.06 23.13 -7.57
C LEU A 92 -8.98 23.70 -8.48
N LEU A 93 -9.10 23.52 -9.80
CA LEU A 93 -8.08 23.96 -10.73
C LEU A 93 -7.99 25.50 -10.77
N SER A 94 -6.78 25.99 -10.74
CA SER A 94 -6.49 27.42 -10.88
C SER A 94 -5.18 27.63 -11.65
N PRO A 95 -4.96 28.78 -12.27
CA PRO A 95 -3.71 29.08 -12.97
C PRO A 95 -2.46 29.06 -12.05
N LYS A 96 -2.67 29.08 -10.73
CA LYS A 96 -1.58 29.11 -9.73
C LYS A 96 -1.17 27.73 -9.22
N CYS A 97 -1.99 26.70 -9.45
CA CYS A 97 -1.75 25.35 -8.92
C CYS A 97 -1.70 24.35 -10.06
N ARG A 98 -0.67 23.52 -10.11
CA ARG A 98 -0.61 22.42 -11.08
C ARG A 98 -1.63 21.35 -10.69
N PRO A 99 -2.34 20.74 -11.65
CA PRO A 99 -3.30 19.68 -11.34
C PRO A 99 -2.72 18.53 -10.52
N ILE A 100 -1.46 18.16 -10.79
CA ILE A 100 -0.77 17.09 -10.04
C ILE A 100 -0.55 17.44 -8.56
N ASP A 101 -0.32 18.72 -8.23
CA ASP A 101 -0.16 19.12 -6.84
C ASP A 101 -1.48 19.03 -6.07
N ILE A 102 -2.60 19.41 -6.70
CA ILE A 102 -3.94 19.27 -6.13
C ILE A 102 -4.29 17.78 -5.93
N TRP A 103 -3.95 16.95 -6.91
CA TRP A 103 -4.14 15.50 -6.81
C TRP A 103 -3.34 14.91 -5.66
N ARG A 104 -2.06 15.27 -5.55
CA ARG A 104 -1.20 14.83 -4.44
C ARG A 104 -1.76 15.25 -3.10
N ASP A 105 -2.17 16.51 -2.96
CA ASP A 105 -2.77 17.04 -1.74
C ASP A 105 -4.05 16.27 -1.39
N PHE A 106 -4.91 15.95 -2.36
CA PHE A 106 -6.11 15.13 -2.17
C PHE A 106 -5.75 13.72 -1.65
N ILE A 107 -4.87 13.01 -2.35
CA ILE A 107 -4.48 11.64 -2.00
C ILE A 107 -3.86 11.58 -0.61
N VAL A 108 -2.94 12.50 -0.30
CA VAL A 108 -2.29 12.53 1.02
C VAL A 108 -3.29 12.83 2.13
N MET A 109 -4.18 13.79 1.94
CA MET A 109 -5.21 14.12 2.95
C MET A 109 -6.14 12.93 3.22
N VAL A 110 -6.61 12.24 2.17
CA VAL A 110 -7.47 11.06 2.33
C VAL A 110 -6.73 9.95 3.05
N ALA A 111 -5.48 9.66 2.66
CA ALA A 111 -4.67 8.63 3.30
C ALA A 111 -4.44 8.94 4.79
N CYS A 112 -4.08 10.19 5.13
CA CYS A 112 -3.92 10.62 6.52
C CYS A 112 -5.23 10.48 7.31
N ALA A 113 -6.35 10.96 6.78
CA ALA A 113 -7.65 10.89 7.44
C ALA A 113 -8.08 9.44 7.71
N MET A 114 -7.92 8.54 6.74
CA MET A 114 -8.24 7.12 6.91
C MET A 114 -7.34 6.47 7.96
N SER A 115 -6.04 6.70 7.87
CA SER A 115 -5.06 6.15 8.80
C SER A 115 -5.29 6.61 10.24
N ASN A 116 -5.59 7.88 10.46
CA ASN A 116 -5.80 8.48 11.77
C ASN A 116 -6.97 7.85 12.55
N THR A 117 -7.88 7.17 11.87
CA THR A 117 -8.99 6.45 12.53
C THR A 117 -8.50 5.27 13.37
N VAL A 118 -7.43 4.60 12.94
CA VAL A 118 -6.97 3.31 13.50
C VAL A 118 -5.51 3.31 13.93
N ASP A 119 -4.61 3.93 13.19
CA ASP A 119 -3.17 3.94 13.45
C ASP A 119 -2.78 5.09 14.38
N LYS A 120 -2.81 4.82 15.68
CA LYS A 120 -2.51 5.82 16.70
C LYS A 120 -1.02 6.13 16.83
N ALA A 121 -0.15 5.26 16.34
CA ALA A 121 1.30 5.46 16.43
C ALA A 121 1.77 6.61 15.51
N HIS A 122 1.11 6.81 14.37
CA HIS A 122 1.45 7.83 13.39
C HIS A 122 0.47 9.02 13.38
N TYR A 123 -0.44 9.07 14.37
CA TYR A 123 -1.53 10.06 14.37
C TYR A 123 -1.03 11.49 14.31
N ASP A 124 -0.14 11.88 15.22
CA ASP A 124 0.29 13.28 15.37
C ASP A 124 0.98 13.81 14.10
N GLU A 125 1.83 12.98 13.47
CA GLU A 125 2.53 13.34 12.25
C GLU A 125 1.56 13.47 11.07
N ARG A 126 0.65 12.49 10.89
CA ARG A 126 -0.32 12.46 9.79
C ARG A 126 -1.39 13.53 9.95
N GLU A 127 -1.83 13.81 11.18
CA GLU A 127 -2.76 14.91 11.45
C GLU A 127 -2.14 16.28 11.13
N LYS A 128 -0.89 16.48 11.56
CA LYS A 128 -0.15 17.69 11.21
C LYS A 128 -0.04 17.86 9.70
N ARG A 129 0.32 16.78 8.98
CA ARG A 129 0.42 16.80 7.52
C ARG A 129 -0.92 17.12 6.86
N TYR A 130 -2.01 16.54 7.34
CA TYR A 130 -3.36 16.85 6.87
C TYR A 130 -3.68 18.33 7.03
N LEU A 131 -3.45 18.88 8.22
CA LEU A 131 -3.74 20.29 8.52
C LEU A 131 -2.86 21.25 7.72
N GLU A 132 -1.59 20.95 7.52
CA GLU A 132 -0.69 21.74 6.68
C GLU A 132 -1.18 21.81 5.22
N ILE A 133 -1.76 20.72 4.72
CA ILE A 133 -2.28 20.69 3.35
C ILE A 133 -3.61 21.43 3.25
N ILE A 134 -4.60 21.11 4.08
CA ILE A 134 -5.95 21.68 3.96
C ILE A 134 -5.94 23.21 4.14
N ASN A 135 -5.03 23.73 4.96
CA ASN A 135 -4.89 25.16 5.21
C ASN A 135 -4.29 25.94 4.01
N LYS A 136 -3.82 25.27 2.96
CA LYS A 136 -3.41 25.95 1.70
C LYS A 136 -4.62 26.40 0.88
N TYR A 137 -5.80 25.83 1.14
CA TYR A 137 -7.02 26.04 0.37
C TYR A 137 -7.99 26.98 1.08
N GLU A 138 -8.69 27.78 0.30
CA GLU A 138 -9.77 28.63 0.82
C GLU A 138 -10.93 27.76 1.33
N GLU A 139 -11.70 28.26 2.29
CA GLU A 139 -12.82 27.54 2.89
C GLU A 139 -13.80 26.99 1.85
N SER A 140 -14.07 27.76 0.79
CA SER A 140 -14.91 27.36 -0.33
C SER A 140 -14.36 26.13 -1.10
N GLN A 141 -13.04 25.98 -1.15
CA GLN A 141 -12.37 24.87 -1.81
C GLN A 141 -12.24 23.65 -0.88
N GLN A 142 -12.06 23.88 0.44
CA GLN A 142 -11.93 22.80 1.42
C GLN A 142 -13.13 21.85 1.38
N HIS A 143 -14.35 22.34 1.11
CA HIS A 143 -15.56 21.55 1.01
C HIS A 143 -15.62 20.61 -0.22
N ILE A 144 -14.71 20.78 -1.18
CA ILE A 144 -14.68 19.95 -2.37
C ILE A 144 -13.95 18.61 -2.07
N PHE A 145 -12.93 18.60 -1.23
CA PHE A 145 -12.16 17.40 -0.91
C PHE A 145 -13.00 16.26 -0.31
N PRO A 146 -13.89 16.48 0.66
CA PRO A 146 -14.82 15.47 1.11
C PRO A 146 -15.75 14.92 0.02
N LYS A 147 -16.16 15.76 -0.96
CA LYS A 147 -16.97 15.28 -2.09
C LYS A 147 -16.15 14.36 -3.00
N LEU A 148 -14.92 14.74 -3.34
CA LEU A 148 -14.02 13.86 -4.09
C LEU A 148 -13.83 12.51 -3.40
N TYR A 149 -13.65 12.51 -2.08
CA TYR A 149 -13.54 11.27 -1.32
C TYR A 149 -14.84 10.44 -1.36
N ALA A 150 -15.99 11.09 -1.22
CA ALA A 150 -17.29 10.42 -1.33
C ALA A 150 -17.49 9.80 -2.72
N ASP A 151 -17.09 10.50 -3.79
CA ASP A 151 -17.16 9.98 -5.16
C ASP A 151 -16.31 8.70 -5.33
N VAL A 152 -15.10 8.66 -4.73
CA VAL A 152 -14.25 7.45 -4.73
C VAL A 152 -14.93 6.30 -3.98
N VAL A 153 -15.47 6.56 -2.79
CA VAL A 153 -16.16 5.56 -1.96
C VAL A 153 -17.34 4.97 -2.71
N LEU A 154 -18.21 5.81 -3.27
CA LEU A 154 -19.40 5.40 -3.96
C LEU A 154 -19.09 4.65 -5.27
N ALA A 155 -18.05 5.08 -5.99
CA ALA A 155 -17.61 4.39 -7.20
C ALA A 155 -17.10 2.98 -6.91
N LEU A 156 -16.34 2.79 -5.82
CA LEU A 156 -15.82 1.47 -5.42
C LEU A 156 -16.88 0.60 -4.75
N ASP A 157 -17.89 1.19 -4.11
CA ASP A 157 -19.05 0.45 -3.59
C ASP A 157 -19.93 -0.07 -4.74
N GLU A 158 -20.19 0.77 -5.75
CA GLU A 158 -20.94 0.37 -6.95
C GLU A 158 -20.21 -0.70 -7.76
N LYS A 159 -18.89 -0.52 -7.96
CA LYS A 159 -18.06 -1.41 -8.76
C LYS A 159 -16.68 -1.59 -8.11
N PRO A 160 -16.49 -2.57 -7.22
CA PRO A 160 -15.21 -2.84 -6.58
C PRO A 160 -14.14 -3.39 -7.54
N GLU A 161 -14.55 -3.88 -8.71
CA GLU A 161 -13.68 -4.47 -9.74
C GLU A 161 -13.17 -3.39 -10.70
N GLN A 162 -12.41 -2.42 -10.18
CA GLN A 162 -11.80 -1.34 -10.96
C GLN A 162 -10.62 -0.72 -10.22
N ASP A 163 -9.66 -0.17 -10.95
CA ASP A 163 -8.65 0.75 -10.45
C ASP A 163 -9.13 2.19 -10.68
N PHE A 164 -10.01 2.65 -9.79
CA PHE A 164 -10.65 3.97 -9.95
C PHE A 164 -9.63 5.12 -9.92
N LEU A 165 -8.72 5.12 -8.93
CA LEU A 165 -7.77 6.22 -8.79
C LEU A 165 -6.70 6.18 -9.89
N GLY A 166 -6.21 5.00 -10.29
CA GLY A 166 -5.26 4.88 -11.38
C GLY A 166 -5.87 5.29 -12.73
N GLU A 167 -7.10 4.86 -13.04
CA GLU A 167 -7.80 5.29 -14.25
C GLU A 167 -8.05 6.81 -14.25
N MET A 168 -8.47 7.38 -13.11
CA MET A 168 -8.72 8.82 -12.98
C MET A 168 -7.43 9.62 -13.15
N PHE A 169 -6.32 9.16 -12.57
CA PHE A 169 -5.01 9.76 -12.70
C PHE A 169 -4.58 9.87 -14.18
N MET A 170 -4.75 8.78 -14.94
CA MET A 170 -4.45 8.76 -16.37
C MET A 170 -5.39 9.65 -17.19
N ASP A 171 -6.70 9.62 -16.91
CA ASP A 171 -7.70 10.40 -17.63
C ASP A 171 -7.62 11.92 -17.36
N LEU A 172 -7.07 12.31 -16.24
CA LEU A 172 -6.77 13.71 -15.92
C LEU A 172 -5.41 14.16 -16.48
N HIS A 173 -4.68 13.28 -17.17
CA HIS A 173 -3.35 13.53 -17.72
C HIS A 173 -2.37 14.05 -16.67
N LEU A 174 -2.38 13.40 -15.49
CA LEU A 174 -1.50 13.73 -14.37
C LEU A 174 -0.15 12.99 -14.44
N ASP A 175 0.00 12.11 -15.42
CA ASP A 175 1.18 11.31 -15.76
C ASP A 175 2.26 12.15 -16.48
N TYR A 176 2.75 13.19 -15.78
CA TYR A 176 3.85 13.97 -16.33
C TYR A 176 5.05 13.08 -16.65
N GLU A 177 5.80 13.44 -17.72
CA GLU A 177 7.00 12.74 -18.18
C GLU A 177 8.01 12.45 -17.05
N GLU A 178 7.96 13.21 -15.97
CA GLU A 178 8.83 13.06 -14.79
C GLU A 178 8.52 11.77 -13.99
N LEU A 179 7.26 11.37 -13.87
CA LEU A 179 6.88 10.20 -13.06
C LEU A 179 7.04 8.88 -13.83
N LYS A 180 6.98 8.91 -15.17
CA LYS A 180 7.09 7.72 -16.06
C LYS A 180 6.24 6.53 -15.59
N GLN A 181 5.11 6.82 -14.94
CA GLN A 181 4.20 5.81 -14.40
C GLN A 181 3.36 5.24 -15.54
N ILE A 182 3.45 3.94 -15.75
CA ILE A 182 2.62 3.19 -16.70
C ILE A 182 1.81 2.21 -15.87
N PHE A 183 0.50 2.47 -15.74
CA PHE A 183 -0.39 1.55 -15.05
C PHE A 183 -0.79 0.38 -15.96
N THR A 184 -0.74 -0.81 -15.40
CA THR A 184 -1.21 -2.01 -16.10
C THR A 184 -2.72 -1.93 -16.27
N PRO A 185 -3.28 -2.12 -17.48
CA PRO A 185 -4.72 -2.10 -17.67
C PRO A 185 -5.43 -3.12 -16.78
N TYR A 186 -6.49 -2.71 -16.08
CA TYR A 186 -7.15 -3.52 -15.06
C TYR A 186 -7.59 -4.91 -15.54
N HIS A 187 -8.07 -5.04 -16.78
CA HIS A 187 -8.47 -6.33 -17.34
C HIS A 187 -7.32 -7.34 -17.51
N VAL A 188 -6.08 -6.85 -17.67
CA VAL A 188 -4.88 -7.70 -17.69
C VAL A 188 -4.57 -8.18 -16.27
N CYS A 189 -4.65 -7.29 -15.29
CA CYS A 189 -4.49 -7.62 -13.87
C CYS A 189 -5.53 -8.67 -13.45
N GLN A 190 -6.77 -8.53 -13.90
CA GLN A 190 -7.85 -9.48 -13.63
C GLN A 190 -7.56 -10.87 -14.18
N LEU A 191 -7.10 -10.98 -15.42
CA LEU A 191 -6.70 -12.26 -16.01
C LEU A 191 -5.55 -12.91 -15.22
N MET A 192 -4.54 -12.13 -14.84
CA MET A 192 -3.42 -12.62 -14.04
C MET A 192 -3.90 -13.13 -12.67
N ALA A 193 -4.77 -12.38 -12.00
CA ALA A 193 -5.32 -12.76 -10.71
C ALA A 193 -6.14 -14.06 -10.79
N ASP A 194 -6.98 -14.21 -11.79
CA ASP A 194 -7.81 -15.41 -11.97
C ASP A 194 -6.97 -16.68 -12.17
N ILE A 195 -5.84 -16.57 -12.87
CA ILE A 195 -4.91 -17.70 -13.08
C ILE A 195 -4.15 -18.03 -11.78
N THR A 196 -3.73 -17.02 -11.03
CA THR A 196 -2.84 -17.23 -9.86
C THR A 196 -3.57 -17.66 -8.59
N MET A 197 -4.91 -17.54 -8.55
CA MET A 197 -5.71 -17.81 -7.34
C MET A 197 -6.42 -19.17 -7.37
N ASP A 198 -6.00 -20.14 -8.19
CA ASP A 198 -6.75 -21.39 -8.37
C ASP A 198 -6.79 -22.29 -7.12
N ASP A 199 -5.72 -22.33 -6.35
CA ASP A 199 -5.59 -23.15 -5.14
C ASP A 199 -5.84 -22.39 -3.82
N LEU A 200 -6.43 -21.21 -3.91
CA LEU A 200 -6.60 -20.28 -2.79
C LEU A 200 -7.34 -20.91 -1.60
N VAL A 201 -8.45 -21.61 -1.84
CA VAL A 201 -9.26 -22.24 -0.78
C VAL A 201 -8.45 -23.32 -0.07
N GLU A 202 -7.72 -24.16 -0.82
CA GLU A 202 -6.86 -25.20 -0.24
C GLU A 202 -5.72 -24.60 0.61
N GLN A 203 -5.15 -23.50 0.18
CA GLN A 203 -4.12 -22.81 0.96
C GLN A 203 -4.70 -22.23 2.27
N ILE A 204 -5.90 -21.67 2.23
CA ILE A 204 -6.58 -21.14 3.42
C ILE A 204 -6.93 -22.26 4.40
N ASP A 205 -7.40 -23.40 3.93
CA ASP A 205 -7.69 -24.57 4.77
C ASP A 205 -6.45 -25.05 5.52
N LYS A 206 -5.28 -24.95 4.89
CA LYS A 206 -4.00 -25.38 5.50
C LYS A 206 -3.40 -24.33 6.43
N GLN A 207 -3.51 -23.04 6.09
CA GLN A 207 -2.74 -21.97 6.72
C GLN A 207 -3.60 -20.96 7.47
N GLY A 208 -4.93 -20.99 7.27
CA GLY A 208 -5.90 -20.05 7.85
C GLY A 208 -6.04 -18.73 7.11
N TYR A 209 -5.04 -18.29 6.36
CA TYR A 209 -5.08 -17.12 5.48
C TYR A 209 -3.99 -17.17 4.41
N VAL A 210 -4.12 -16.35 3.38
CA VAL A 210 -3.12 -16.18 2.32
C VAL A 210 -2.67 -14.72 2.28
N SER A 211 -1.37 -14.51 2.11
CA SER A 211 -0.81 -13.19 1.85
C SER A 211 -0.53 -13.00 0.36
N ILE A 212 -0.93 -11.84 -0.17
CA ILE A 212 -0.72 -11.44 -1.56
C ILE A 212 0.21 -10.25 -1.54
N ASN A 213 1.35 -10.35 -2.23
CA ASN A 213 2.39 -9.33 -2.22
C ASN A 213 2.66 -8.79 -3.64
N ASP A 214 2.75 -7.46 -3.74
CA ASP A 214 3.22 -6.75 -4.92
C ASP A 214 4.28 -5.72 -4.50
N CYS A 215 5.52 -5.94 -4.90
CA CYS A 215 6.66 -5.09 -4.52
C CYS A 215 6.83 -3.83 -5.40
N CYS A 216 5.96 -3.63 -6.40
CA CYS A 216 5.90 -2.45 -7.26
C CYS A 216 4.43 -2.14 -7.55
N CYS A 217 3.65 -1.92 -6.47
CA CYS A 217 2.19 -2.00 -6.53
C CYS A 217 1.53 -0.85 -7.31
N GLY A 218 2.22 0.26 -7.57
CA GLY A 218 1.65 1.42 -8.22
C GLY A 218 0.37 1.87 -7.51
N ALA A 219 -0.68 2.21 -8.27
CA ALA A 219 -2.00 2.53 -7.73
C ALA A 219 -2.78 1.30 -7.19
N GLY A 220 -2.24 0.09 -7.35
CA GLY A 220 -2.81 -1.12 -6.78
C GLY A 220 -3.64 -1.98 -7.74
N ALA A 221 -3.62 -1.74 -9.04
CA ALA A 221 -4.46 -2.47 -10.01
C ALA A 221 -4.34 -4.00 -9.87
N ASN A 222 -3.11 -4.54 -9.74
CA ASN A 222 -2.88 -5.97 -9.53
C ASN A 222 -3.46 -6.48 -8.21
N LEU A 223 -3.25 -5.73 -7.13
CA LEU A 223 -3.75 -6.09 -5.81
C LEU A 223 -5.28 -6.02 -5.75
N ILE A 224 -5.89 -5.00 -6.35
CA ILE A 224 -7.35 -4.87 -6.47
C ILE A 224 -7.94 -6.05 -7.24
N ALA A 225 -7.33 -6.42 -8.35
CA ALA A 225 -7.76 -7.57 -9.15
C ALA A 225 -7.64 -8.89 -8.36
N ALA A 226 -6.52 -9.08 -7.63
CA ALA A 226 -6.30 -10.23 -6.78
C ALA A 226 -7.32 -10.31 -5.62
N ILE A 227 -7.61 -9.18 -4.97
CA ILE A 227 -8.64 -9.09 -3.92
C ILE A 227 -10.01 -9.53 -4.47
N ASN A 228 -10.41 -9.01 -5.62
CA ASN A 228 -11.71 -9.32 -6.19
C ASN A 228 -11.79 -10.78 -6.69
N SER A 229 -10.72 -11.33 -7.27
CA SER A 229 -10.67 -12.76 -7.63
C SER A 229 -10.75 -13.64 -6.37
N ALA A 230 -9.98 -13.32 -5.33
CA ALA A 230 -10.02 -14.03 -4.06
C ALA A 230 -11.40 -13.94 -3.39
N ARG A 231 -11.99 -12.74 -3.39
CA ARG A 231 -13.34 -12.51 -2.83
C ARG A 231 -14.37 -13.42 -3.49
N ARG A 232 -14.44 -13.48 -4.81
CA ARG A 232 -15.38 -14.36 -5.53
C ARG A 232 -15.20 -15.82 -5.12
N LYS A 233 -13.96 -16.34 -5.16
CA LYS A 233 -13.67 -17.72 -4.83
C LYS A 233 -14.00 -18.08 -3.38
N LEU A 234 -13.73 -17.17 -2.45
CA LEU A 234 -14.01 -17.38 -1.02
C LEU A 234 -15.48 -17.26 -0.67
N GLU A 235 -16.20 -16.31 -1.26
CA GLU A 235 -17.65 -16.18 -1.13
C GLU A 235 -18.37 -17.43 -1.65
N ASP A 236 -17.91 -17.99 -2.80
CA ASP A 236 -18.42 -19.26 -3.34
C ASP A 236 -18.17 -20.44 -2.39
N ALA A 237 -17.04 -20.43 -1.66
CA ALA A 237 -16.72 -21.42 -0.63
C ALA A 237 -17.41 -21.15 0.73
N GLY A 238 -18.19 -20.06 0.84
CA GLY A 238 -18.86 -19.67 2.09
C GLY A 238 -17.93 -19.03 3.13
N LEU A 239 -16.78 -18.53 2.71
CA LEU A 239 -15.77 -17.89 3.55
C LEU A 239 -15.80 -16.38 3.41
N ASN A 240 -15.57 -15.65 4.51
CA ASN A 240 -15.41 -14.20 4.47
C ASN A 240 -13.96 -13.84 4.08
N PHE A 241 -13.76 -13.31 2.87
CA PHE A 241 -12.44 -12.95 2.35
C PHE A 241 -11.67 -11.96 3.25
N GLN A 242 -12.34 -11.05 3.95
CA GLN A 242 -11.73 -10.07 4.87
C GLN A 242 -10.94 -10.74 6.00
N ASN A 243 -11.35 -11.94 6.38
CA ASN A 243 -10.69 -12.71 7.44
C ASN A 243 -9.53 -13.57 6.92
N HIS A 244 -9.39 -13.75 5.61
CA HIS A 244 -8.49 -14.74 5.05
C HIS A 244 -7.45 -14.17 4.07
N ILE A 245 -7.56 -12.90 3.67
CA ILE A 245 -6.63 -12.26 2.75
C ILE A 245 -5.86 -11.16 3.47
N LEU A 246 -4.52 -11.22 3.35
CA LEU A 246 -3.60 -10.18 3.80
C LEU A 246 -2.90 -9.57 2.58
N ILE A 247 -3.07 -8.29 2.37
CA ILE A 247 -2.43 -7.57 1.27
C ILE A 247 -1.14 -6.92 1.75
N ILE A 248 -0.10 -7.06 0.94
CA ILE A 248 1.20 -6.46 1.17
C ILE A 248 1.60 -5.74 -0.11
N GLY A 249 1.83 -4.44 -0.04
CA GLY A 249 2.28 -3.65 -1.19
C GLY A 249 3.50 -2.83 -0.85
N GLN A 250 4.34 -2.57 -1.85
CA GLN A 250 5.43 -1.61 -1.75
C GLN A 250 5.56 -0.84 -3.06
N ASP A 251 5.79 0.46 -2.97
CA ASP A 251 6.16 1.27 -4.13
C ASP A 251 7.13 2.37 -3.70
N ILE A 252 8.04 2.74 -4.60
CA ILE A 252 9.01 3.80 -4.35
C ILE A 252 8.37 5.19 -4.38
N GLU A 253 7.31 5.35 -5.18
CA GLU A 253 6.63 6.62 -5.34
C GLU A 253 5.46 6.71 -4.34
N GLU A 254 5.58 7.63 -3.37
CA GLU A 254 4.58 7.80 -2.32
C GLU A 254 3.17 8.03 -2.87
N LEU A 255 3.03 8.85 -3.90
CA LEU A 255 1.72 9.22 -4.44
C LEU A 255 0.92 7.99 -4.88
N VAL A 256 1.54 7.10 -5.66
CA VAL A 256 0.84 5.92 -6.17
C VAL A 256 0.68 4.85 -5.08
N ALA A 257 1.64 4.73 -4.17
CA ALA A 257 1.51 3.86 -3.01
C ALA A 257 0.32 4.25 -2.12
N LEU A 258 0.07 5.55 -1.92
CA LEU A 258 -1.08 6.06 -1.19
C LEU A 258 -2.39 5.88 -1.96
N MET A 259 -2.39 5.98 -3.29
CA MET A 259 -3.55 5.61 -4.11
C MET A 259 -3.92 4.12 -3.90
N CYS A 260 -2.93 3.24 -3.92
CA CYS A 260 -3.10 1.82 -3.60
C CYS A 260 -3.68 1.65 -2.18
N TYR A 261 -3.06 2.26 -1.18
CA TYR A 261 -3.52 2.21 0.23
C TYR A 261 -4.99 2.58 0.38
N ILE A 262 -5.42 3.70 -0.23
CA ILE A 262 -6.81 4.17 -0.17
C ILE A 262 -7.74 3.13 -0.77
N GLN A 263 -7.46 2.65 -1.97
CA GLN A 263 -8.33 1.72 -2.69
C GLN A 263 -8.48 0.38 -1.97
N ILE A 264 -7.37 -0.24 -1.53
CA ILE A 264 -7.45 -1.51 -0.79
C ILE A 264 -8.12 -1.35 0.59
N SER A 265 -7.95 -0.18 1.23
CA SER A 265 -8.66 0.12 2.48
C SER A 265 -10.18 0.20 2.28
N LEU A 266 -10.64 0.85 1.20
CA LEU A 266 -12.05 0.94 0.84
C LEU A 266 -12.65 -0.40 0.43
N LEU A 267 -11.84 -1.31 -0.15
CA LEU A 267 -12.26 -2.69 -0.41
C LEU A 267 -12.37 -3.54 0.88
N GLY A 268 -12.01 -2.99 2.02
CA GLY A 268 -12.20 -3.61 3.33
C GLY A 268 -11.27 -4.80 3.59
N VAL A 269 -10.07 -4.80 3.05
CA VAL A 269 -9.09 -5.89 3.22
C VAL A 269 -8.03 -5.52 4.23
N ALA A 270 -7.57 -6.50 5.00
CA ALA A 270 -6.42 -6.32 5.87
C ALA A 270 -5.13 -6.24 5.02
N GLY A 271 -4.28 -5.29 5.34
CA GLY A 271 -3.01 -5.14 4.63
C GLY A 271 -2.21 -3.93 5.08
N TYR A 272 -1.07 -3.79 4.44
CA TYR A 272 -0.20 -2.62 4.62
C TYR A 272 0.57 -2.32 3.34
N ILE A 273 0.83 -1.04 3.14
CA ILE A 273 1.64 -0.53 2.03
C ILE A 273 2.87 0.16 2.62
N LYS A 274 4.06 -0.21 2.12
CA LYS A 274 5.32 0.47 2.45
C LYS A 274 5.69 1.43 1.31
N VAL A 275 5.99 2.65 1.67
CA VAL A 275 6.62 3.61 0.75
C VAL A 275 8.14 3.42 0.82
N GLY A 276 8.76 3.07 -0.29
CA GLY A 276 10.20 2.87 -0.35
C GLY A 276 10.64 1.94 -1.48
N ASN A 277 11.92 1.95 -1.77
CA ASN A 277 12.51 1.17 -2.85
C ASN A 277 12.62 -0.31 -2.45
N ALA A 278 11.86 -1.20 -3.11
CA ALA A 278 11.82 -2.62 -2.80
C ALA A 278 13.17 -3.35 -2.99
N LEU A 279 14.10 -2.79 -3.77
CA LEU A 279 15.42 -3.38 -4.00
C LEU A 279 16.44 -2.95 -2.94
N THR A 280 16.41 -1.69 -2.50
CA THR A 280 17.37 -1.14 -1.54
C THR A 280 16.85 -1.13 -0.11
N GLU A 281 15.53 -1.10 0.05
CA GLU A 281 14.80 -1.04 1.31
C GLU A 281 13.69 -2.09 1.35
N PRO A 282 14.00 -3.39 1.14
CA PRO A 282 13.00 -4.44 1.19
C PRO A 282 12.34 -4.48 2.57
N MET A 283 11.13 -5.01 2.65
CA MET A 283 10.46 -5.24 3.92
C MET A 283 11.20 -6.30 4.73
N THR A 284 11.61 -5.96 5.95
CA THR A 284 12.34 -6.87 6.85
C THR A 284 11.73 -6.87 8.25
N PRO A 285 11.88 -7.97 9.01
CA PRO A 285 11.55 -7.96 10.43
C PRO A 285 12.40 -6.91 11.17
N GLY A 286 11.76 -5.97 11.85
CA GLY A 286 12.47 -4.90 12.57
C GLY A 286 12.66 -3.61 11.77
N ASP A 287 12.03 -3.49 10.61
CA ASP A 287 11.92 -2.19 9.92
C ASP A 287 11.32 -1.14 10.84
N SER A 288 11.77 0.11 10.67
CA SER A 288 11.00 1.26 11.14
C SER A 288 9.63 1.28 10.45
N MET A 289 8.57 1.43 11.24
CA MET A 289 7.21 1.46 10.71
C MET A 289 6.80 2.83 10.14
N GLU A 290 7.69 3.80 10.10
CA GLU A 290 7.44 5.18 9.67
C GLU A 290 6.85 5.29 8.26
N ASN A 291 7.33 4.45 7.34
CA ASN A 291 6.89 4.45 5.94
C ASN A 291 5.77 3.44 5.64
N TYR A 292 5.14 2.89 6.69
CA TYR A 292 4.07 1.90 6.54
C TYR A 292 2.69 2.51 6.72
N TRP A 293 1.77 2.11 5.85
CA TRP A 293 0.37 2.53 5.87
C TRP A 293 -0.50 1.30 6.04
N PHE A 294 -1.07 1.15 7.22
CA PHE A 294 -1.89 -0.01 7.59
C PHE A 294 -3.36 0.27 7.29
N THR A 295 -4.03 -0.67 6.60
CA THR A 295 -5.47 -0.54 6.33
C THR A 295 -6.29 -0.63 7.62
N PRO A 296 -7.50 -0.03 7.68
CA PRO A 296 -8.36 -0.16 8.86
C PRO A 296 -8.63 -1.61 9.26
N MET A 297 -8.84 -2.49 8.28
CA MET A 297 -9.12 -3.92 8.52
C MET A 297 -7.93 -4.66 9.15
N TYR A 298 -6.69 -4.19 8.95
CA TYR A 298 -5.50 -4.75 9.59
C TYR A 298 -5.59 -4.73 11.12
N PHE A 299 -6.28 -3.74 11.70
CA PHE A 299 -6.47 -3.57 13.14
C PHE A 299 -7.70 -4.29 13.69
N SER A 300 -8.47 -5.01 12.85
CA SER A 300 -9.63 -5.78 13.32
C SER A 300 -9.23 -6.90 14.29
N ASP A 301 -10.17 -7.34 15.11
CA ASP A 301 -9.94 -8.36 16.14
C ASP A 301 -9.38 -9.67 15.58
N VAL A 302 -9.84 -10.09 14.40
CA VAL A 302 -9.35 -11.31 13.74
C VAL A 302 -7.86 -11.18 13.43
N TRP A 303 -7.45 -10.08 12.82
CA TRP A 303 -6.06 -9.86 12.45
C TRP A 303 -5.18 -9.54 13.66
N HIS A 304 -5.72 -8.84 14.65
CA HIS A 304 -5.04 -8.64 15.93
C HIS A 304 -4.76 -9.97 16.62
N THR A 305 -5.74 -10.83 16.73
CA THR A 305 -5.61 -12.17 17.34
C THR A 305 -4.58 -13.02 16.59
N ARG A 306 -4.60 -13.02 15.26
CA ARG A 306 -3.60 -13.74 14.44
C ARG A 306 -2.18 -13.28 14.71
N ARG A 307 -1.94 -11.95 14.78
CA ARG A 307 -0.63 -11.39 15.09
C ARG A 307 -0.17 -11.77 16.50
N THR A 308 -1.07 -11.66 17.47
CA THR A 308 -0.76 -12.00 18.88
C THR A 308 -0.38 -13.47 19.05
N ILE A 309 -1.16 -14.38 18.47
CA ILE A 309 -0.86 -15.82 18.50
C ILE A 309 0.49 -16.10 17.86
N ARG A 310 0.78 -15.45 16.74
CA ARG A 310 2.05 -15.63 16.06
C ARG A 310 3.24 -15.16 16.90
N THR A 311 3.20 -13.94 17.43
CA THR A 311 4.25 -13.42 18.32
C THR A 311 4.50 -14.38 19.48
N PHE A 312 3.42 -14.92 20.07
CA PHE A 312 3.51 -15.91 21.13
C PHE A 312 4.22 -17.21 20.68
N MET A 313 3.86 -17.73 19.50
CA MET A 313 4.49 -18.94 18.96
C MET A 313 5.97 -18.75 18.61
N ASP A 314 6.35 -17.57 18.14
CA ASP A 314 7.74 -17.27 17.80
C ASP A 314 8.62 -17.17 19.08
N LEU A 315 8.11 -16.63 20.19
CA LEU A 315 8.78 -16.64 21.49
C LEU A 315 9.11 -18.07 21.99
N PHE A 316 8.20 -19.03 21.81
CA PHE A 316 8.45 -20.42 22.21
C PHE A 316 9.42 -21.19 21.29
N LYS A 317 9.68 -20.69 20.08
CA LYS A 317 10.66 -21.31 19.20
C LYS A 317 12.09 -20.87 19.54
N GLU A 318 12.26 -19.64 19.98
CA GLU A 318 13.57 -19.12 20.39
C GLU A 318 14.08 -19.78 21.69
N ASP A 319 13.17 -20.19 22.59
CA ASP A 319 13.53 -20.92 23.82
C ASP A 319 13.85 -22.41 23.58
N ALA A 320 13.63 -22.93 22.38
CA ALA A 320 13.86 -24.34 22.03
C ALA A 320 15.13 -24.59 21.20
N THR A 321 15.87 -23.54 20.89
CA THR A 321 17.17 -23.59 20.17
C THR A 321 18.33 -23.17 21.06
#